data_007f4d969c42fda64b6cddb64e91adce
#
_entry.id   007f4d969c42fda64b6cddb64e91adce
#
_cell.length_a   1.000
_cell.length_b   1.000
_cell.length_c   1.000
_cell.angle_alpha   90.00
_cell.angle_beta   90.00
_cell.angle_gamma   90.00
#
_symmetry.space_group_name_H-M   'P 1'
#
loop_
_entity.id
_entity.type
_entity.pdbx_description
1 polymer ?
#
loop_
_entity_poly.entity_id
_entity_poly.type
_entity_poly.pdbx_seq_one_letter_code
_entity_poly.pdbx_strand_id
1 'polypeptide(L)'
;MVVLDPGHGGTDLGARGTEGIRESEVVMEFAAEVKKQLEQQGLQVIQTRDGNDNPSFDDRSARANAQHGAVFITLHLASTGTAGTARVYVTPDMGTANDGSGLLSWDRAQAPYVAQSHRLGDLVQVELARRFKGSPTAAIVAPVRQLRTTAAPAIAVEISSVSVKERPILDRMVPGVAEAIARGVAEFRPSYTQVSLTGGARP
;
A
#
# COMPACT_ATOMS: atom_id res chain seq x y z
N MET A 1 -9.53 -5.61 8.46
CA MET A 1 -9.60 -5.91 7.00
C MET A 1 -8.50 -5.17 6.28
N VAL A 2 -7.99 -5.73 5.18
CA VAL A 2 -7.02 -5.07 4.31
C VAL A 2 -7.54 -5.12 2.87
N VAL A 3 -7.49 -3.98 2.17
CA VAL A 3 -7.64 -3.93 0.71
C VAL A 3 -6.25 -3.86 0.12
N LEU A 4 -5.87 -4.93 -0.59
CA LEU A 4 -4.57 -5.09 -1.22
C LEU A 4 -4.70 -4.80 -2.72
N ASP A 5 -3.85 -3.92 -3.21
CA ASP A 5 -3.91 -3.43 -4.58
C ASP A 5 -2.61 -3.75 -5.34
N PRO A 6 -2.57 -4.85 -6.09
CA PRO A 6 -1.47 -5.08 -7.03
C PRO A 6 -1.56 -4.08 -8.18
N GLY A 7 -0.58 -3.17 -8.28
CA GLY A 7 -0.56 -2.12 -9.30
C GLY A 7 -0.63 -2.66 -10.73
N HIS A 8 -1.01 -1.78 -11.68
CA HIS A 8 -1.04 -2.08 -13.11
C HIS A 8 -1.99 -3.24 -13.51
N GLY A 9 -1.80 -3.84 -14.68
CA GLY A 9 -2.58 -4.96 -15.22
C GLY A 9 -3.05 -4.71 -16.65
N GLY A 10 -3.59 -5.73 -17.31
CA GLY A 10 -4.06 -5.64 -18.69
C GLY A 10 -2.97 -5.17 -19.65
N THR A 11 -3.25 -4.09 -20.37
CA THR A 11 -2.31 -3.44 -21.28
C THR A 11 -1.29 -2.53 -20.57
N ASP A 12 -1.54 -2.17 -19.32
CA ASP A 12 -0.60 -1.43 -18.48
C ASP A 12 0.34 -2.40 -17.78
N LEU A 13 1.52 -2.55 -18.32
CA LEU A 13 2.52 -3.48 -17.79
C LEU A 13 3.34 -2.90 -16.63
N GLY A 14 3.18 -1.61 -16.33
CA GLY A 14 4.00 -0.90 -15.37
C GLY A 14 5.47 -0.80 -15.80
N ALA A 15 6.36 -0.72 -14.85
CA ALA A 15 7.80 -0.73 -15.10
C ALA A 15 8.25 -2.05 -15.76
N ARG A 16 9.21 -1.94 -16.67
CA ARG A 16 9.74 -3.07 -17.45
C ARG A 16 11.21 -3.27 -17.15
N GLY A 17 11.56 -4.47 -16.81
CA GLY A 17 12.94 -4.91 -16.64
C GLY A 17 13.49 -5.56 -17.89
N THR A 18 14.76 -5.94 -17.82
CA THR A 18 15.40 -6.81 -18.80
C THR A 18 14.78 -8.22 -18.75
N GLU A 19 14.95 -9.01 -19.79
CA GLU A 19 14.48 -10.41 -19.84
C GLU A 19 12.94 -10.58 -19.68
N GLY A 20 12.18 -9.55 -20.06
CA GLY A 20 10.73 -9.62 -20.07
C GLY A 20 10.06 -9.44 -18.71
N ILE A 21 10.78 -9.00 -17.68
CA ILE A 21 10.19 -8.67 -16.37
C ILE A 21 9.15 -7.55 -16.55
N ARG A 22 7.96 -7.76 -16.04
CA ARG A 22 6.85 -6.80 -16.05
C ARG A 22 6.36 -6.57 -14.63
N GLU A 23 6.24 -5.32 -14.24
CA GLU A 23 5.75 -4.96 -12.90
C GLU A 23 4.40 -5.61 -12.61
N SER A 24 3.45 -5.51 -13.54
CA SER A 24 2.08 -6.05 -13.38
C SER A 24 2.01 -7.55 -13.06
N GLU A 25 3.00 -8.33 -13.49
CA GLU A 25 3.09 -9.76 -13.20
C GLU A 25 3.75 -10.01 -11.83
N VAL A 26 4.85 -9.32 -11.57
CA VAL A 26 5.63 -9.52 -10.34
C VAL A 26 4.87 -9.05 -9.10
N VAL A 27 4.16 -7.93 -9.17
CA VAL A 27 3.36 -7.45 -8.02
C VAL A 27 2.24 -8.42 -7.64
N MET A 28 1.74 -9.25 -8.55
CA MET A 28 0.77 -10.30 -8.23
C MET A 28 1.39 -11.39 -7.35
N GLU A 29 2.64 -11.74 -7.57
CA GLU A 29 3.34 -12.72 -6.74
C GLU A 29 3.58 -12.19 -5.32
N PHE A 30 4.00 -10.92 -5.22
CA PHE A 30 4.09 -10.24 -3.92
C PHE A 30 2.73 -10.17 -3.23
N ALA A 31 1.67 -9.82 -3.96
CA ALA A 31 0.32 -9.73 -3.42
C ALA A 31 -0.20 -11.07 -2.90
N ALA A 32 0.08 -12.16 -3.61
CA ALA A 32 -0.32 -13.51 -3.18
C ALA A 32 0.32 -13.89 -1.84
N GLU A 33 1.62 -13.64 -1.65
CA GLU A 33 2.28 -13.95 -0.38
C GLU A 33 1.89 -12.97 0.73
N VAL A 34 1.72 -11.66 0.42
CA VAL A 34 1.21 -10.67 1.38
C VAL A 34 -0.18 -11.06 1.86
N LYS A 35 -1.09 -11.42 0.97
CA LYS A 35 -2.43 -11.90 1.31
C LYS A 35 -2.37 -13.08 2.27
N LYS A 36 -1.60 -14.10 1.92
CA LYS A 36 -1.41 -15.31 2.74
C LYS A 36 -0.90 -14.97 4.15
N GLN A 37 0.11 -14.11 4.28
CA GLN A 37 0.67 -13.72 5.58
C GLN A 37 -0.35 -12.92 6.43
N LEU A 38 -1.13 -12.05 5.82
CA LEU A 38 -2.18 -11.29 6.50
C LEU A 38 -3.33 -12.21 6.96
N GLU A 39 -3.76 -13.15 6.11
CA GLU A 39 -4.81 -14.12 6.42
C GLU A 39 -4.39 -15.06 7.56
N GLN A 40 -3.13 -15.47 7.61
CA GLN A 40 -2.56 -16.25 8.74
C GLN A 40 -2.62 -15.50 10.07
N GLN A 41 -2.65 -14.16 10.04
CA GLN A 41 -2.85 -13.32 11.24
C GLN A 41 -4.31 -13.03 11.53
N GLY A 42 -5.25 -13.72 10.87
CA GLY A 42 -6.70 -13.56 11.06
C GLY A 42 -7.27 -12.28 10.45
N LEU A 43 -6.59 -11.69 9.47
CA LEU A 43 -7.08 -10.53 8.72
C LEU A 43 -7.81 -10.98 7.46
N GLN A 44 -8.96 -10.38 7.19
CA GLN A 44 -9.62 -10.53 5.90
C GLN A 44 -8.92 -9.67 4.86
N VAL A 45 -8.64 -10.22 3.69
CA VAL A 45 -7.97 -9.52 2.58
C VAL A 45 -8.84 -9.55 1.33
N ILE A 46 -9.08 -8.37 0.77
CA ILE A 46 -9.74 -8.18 -0.52
C ILE A 46 -8.71 -7.60 -1.49
N GLN A 47 -8.60 -8.18 -2.69
CA GLN A 47 -7.73 -7.63 -3.74
C GLN A 47 -8.52 -6.75 -4.70
N THR A 48 -7.88 -5.72 -5.26
CA THR A 48 -8.49 -4.87 -6.28
C THR A 48 -8.53 -5.55 -7.65
N ARG A 49 -7.66 -6.53 -7.88
CA ARG A 49 -7.67 -7.42 -9.03
C ARG A 49 -7.13 -8.80 -8.68
N ASP A 50 -7.60 -9.83 -9.36
CA ASP A 50 -7.20 -11.23 -9.12
C ASP A 50 -6.42 -11.84 -10.29
N GLY A 51 -6.28 -11.12 -11.39
CA GLY A 51 -5.61 -11.60 -12.60
C GLY A 51 -4.99 -10.44 -13.38
N ASN A 52 -5.09 -10.52 -14.70
CA ASN A 52 -4.56 -9.51 -15.59
C ASN A 52 -5.53 -8.34 -15.85
N ASP A 53 -6.57 -8.19 -15.05
CA ASP A 53 -7.46 -7.03 -15.12
C ASP A 53 -6.70 -5.74 -14.81
N ASN A 54 -7.15 -4.63 -15.41
CA ASN A 54 -6.60 -3.30 -15.13
C ASN A 54 -7.72 -2.36 -14.64
N PRO A 55 -8.16 -2.47 -13.39
CA PRO A 55 -9.08 -1.50 -12.81
C PRO A 55 -8.47 -0.10 -12.86
N SER A 56 -9.28 0.91 -13.16
CA SER A 56 -8.84 2.30 -13.10
C SER A 56 -8.44 2.70 -11.67
N PHE A 57 -7.72 3.80 -11.51
CA PHE A 57 -7.40 4.33 -10.17
C PHE A 57 -8.66 4.58 -9.35
N ASP A 58 -9.73 5.04 -10.00
CA ASP A 58 -11.00 5.34 -9.32
C ASP A 58 -11.73 4.05 -8.90
N ASP A 59 -11.69 2.98 -9.73
CA ASP A 59 -12.24 1.68 -9.36
C ASP A 59 -11.49 1.06 -8.16
N ARG A 60 -10.15 1.18 -8.13
CA ARG A 60 -9.32 0.71 -7.02
C ARG A 60 -9.68 1.45 -5.72
N SER A 61 -9.76 2.78 -5.79
CA SER A 61 -10.17 3.60 -4.65
C SER A 61 -11.61 3.33 -4.22
N ALA A 62 -12.54 3.17 -5.16
CA ALA A 62 -13.93 2.86 -4.86
C ALA A 62 -14.06 1.51 -4.12
N ARG A 63 -13.31 0.48 -4.55
CA ARG A 63 -13.26 -0.82 -3.85
C ARG A 63 -12.74 -0.67 -2.42
N ALA A 64 -11.69 0.15 -2.20
CA ALA A 64 -11.17 0.43 -0.88
C ALA A 64 -12.17 1.19 -0.01
N ASN A 65 -12.78 2.23 -0.56
CA ASN A 65 -13.71 3.12 0.16
C ASN A 65 -15.02 2.43 0.53
N ALA A 66 -15.41 1.38 -0.19
CA ALA A 66 -16.55 0.53 0.16
C ALA A 66 -16.29 -0.38 1.38
N GLN A 67 -15.04 -0.50 1.84
CA GLN A 67 -14.65 -1.36 2.94
C GLN A 67 -14.40 -0.55 4.22
N HIS A 68 -15.46 -0.28 4.97
CA HIS A 68 -15.34 0.47 6.22
C HIS A 68 -14.40 -0.21 7.22
N GLY A 69 -13.50 0.57 7.79
CA GLY A 69 -12.52 0.08 8.77
C GLY A 69 -11.38 -0.76 8.17
N ALA A 70 -11.20 -0.74 6.86
CA ALA A 70 -10.06 -1.37 6.21
C ALA A 70 -8.82 -0.43 6.20
N VAL A 71 -7.65 -1.02 5.95
CA VAL A 71 -6.48 -0.29 5.47
C VAL A 71 -6.27 -0.61 3.99
N PHE A 72 -5.69 0.32 3.24
CA PHE A 72 -5.36 0.15 1.83
C PHE A 72 -3.84 0.07 1.63
N ILE A 73 -3.40 -0.95 0.90
CA ILE A 73 -1.98 -1.17 0.59
C ILE A 73 -1.84 -1.41 -0.91
N THR A 74 -1.20 -0.49 -1.64
CA THR A 74 -0.86 -0.72 -3.04
C THR A 74 0.59 -1.16 -3.18
N LEU A 75 0.84 -2.12 -4.08
CA LEU A 75 2.15 -2.71 -4.34
C LEU A 75 2.64 -2.33 -5.73
N HIS A 76 3.86 -1.84 -5.79
CA HIS A 76 4.55 -1.42 -7.01
C HIS A 76 5.99 -1.90 -7.06
N LEU A 77 6.56 -1.94 -8.26
CA LEU A 77 8.00 -2.09 -8.48
C LEU A 77 8.59 -0.79 -8.99
N ALA A 78 9.71 -0.39 -8.42
CA ALA A 78 10.44 0.77 -8.90
C ALA A 78 11.15 0.48 -10.22
N SER A 79 11.15 1.44 -11.13
CA SER A 79 12.03 1.43 -12.32
C SER A 79 13.45 1.91 -12.01
N THR A 80 13.66 2.50 -10.82
CA THR A 80 14.94 3.09 -10.38
C THR A 80 15.21 2.70 -8.91
N GLY A 81 16.42 2.99 -8.45
CA GLY A 81 16.82 2.77 -7.06
C GLY A 81 17.75 1.56 -6.88
N THR A 82 18.12 1.31 -5.65
CA THR A 82 19.04 0.21 -5.31
C THR A 82 18.30 -1.10 -5.28
N ALA A 83 18.77 -2.09 -6.02
CA ALA A 83 18.22 -3.43 -6.00
C ALA A 83 18.21 -4.04 -4.58
N GLY A 84 17.16 -4.79 -4.27
CA GLY A 84 17.03 -5.43 -2.97
C GLY A 84 16.59 -4.51 -1.84
N THR A 85 16.09 -3.30 -2.15
CA THR A 85 15.50 -2.37 -1.18
C THR A 85 13.99 -2.27 -1.35
N ALA A 86 13.29 -1.80 -0.34
CA ALA A 86 11.87 -1.48 -0.42
C ALA A 86 11.55 -0.20 0.35
N ARG A 87 10.54 0.54 -0.10
CA ARG A 87 10.16 1.81 0.50
C ARG A 87 8.65 1.96 0.54
N VAL A 88 8.18 2.64 1.58
CA VAL A 88 6.77 2.98 1.75
C VAL A 88 6.58 4.47 1.48
N TYR A 89 5.55 4.78 0.70
CA TYR A 89 5.11 6.15 0.48
C TYR A 89 3.78 6.41 1.18
N VAL A 90 3.65 7.62 1.70
CA VAL A 90 2.46 8.15 2.33
C VAL A 90 2.11 9.53 1.77
N THR A 91 0.83 9.89 1.81
CA THR A 91 0.35 11.17 1.31
C THR A 91 0.87 12.33 2.17
N PRO A 92 1.28 13.47 1.57
CA PRO A 92 1.56 14.70 2.32
C PRO A 92 0.36 15.16 3.13
N ASP A 93 0.60 16.00 4.14
CA ASP A 93 -0.48 16.71 4.81
C ASP A 93 -1.30 17.51 3.78
N MET A 94 -2.59 17.28 3.81
CA MET A 94 -3.53 17.90 2.86
C MET A 94 -4.18 19.16 3.42
N GLY A 95 -3.81 19.58 4.64
CA GLY A 95 -4.42 20.68 5.36
C GLY A 95 -5.91 20.45 5.66
N THR A 96 -6.49 21.32 6.43
CA THR A 96 -7.94 21.31 6.70
C THR A 96 -8.65 21.99 5.54
N ALA A 97 -9.21 21.21 4.61
CA ALA A 97 -10.16 21.75 3.64
C ALA A 97 -11.54 21.79 4.27
N ASN A 98 -11.81 22.84 4.99
CA ASN A 98 -13.16 23.14 5.39
C ASN A 98 -13.63 24.31 4.51
N ASP A 99 -14.28 24.00 3.40
CA ASP A 99 -14.95 24.99 2.56
C ASP A 99 -16.31 25.41 3.16
N GLY A 100 -16.60 25.00 4.38
CA GLY A 100 -17.85 25.25 5.08
C GLY A 100 -19.02 24.36 4.65
N SER A 101 -18.87 23.51 3.61
CA SER A 101 -19.92 22.60 3.14
C SER A 101 -20.01 21.31 3.94
N GLY A 102 -18.98 20.97 4.71
CA GLY A 102 -18.86 19.69 5.41
C GLY A 102 -18.58 18.50 4.47
N LEU A 103 -18.49 18.72 3.18
CA LEU A 103 -18.19 17.69 2.18
C LEU A 103 -16.70 17.71 1.84
N LEU A 104 -16.12 16.52 1.71
CA LEU A 104 -14.77 16.37 1.17
C LEU A 104 -14.85 16.07 -0.32
N SER A 105 -14.09 16.81 -1.13
CA SER A 105 -13.94 16.47 -2.54
C SER A 105 -13.23 15.11 -2.68
N TRP A 106 -13.55 14.38 -3.74
CA TRP A 106 -13.01 13.04 -4.00
C TRP A 106 -11.49 12.97 -3.93
N ASP A 107 -10.81 13.95 -4.49
CA ASP A 107 -9.35 14.05 -4.51
C ASP A 107 -8.72 14.38 -3.14
N ARG A 108 -9.54 14.54 -2.10
CA ARG A 108 -9.16 14.78 -0.71
C ARG A 108 -9.69 13.73 0.25
N ALA A 109 -10.19 12.62 -0.25
CA ALA A 109 -10.75 11.53 0.57
C ALA A 109 -9.77 11.03 1.65
N GLN A 110 -8.47 11.15 1.41
CA GLN A 110 -7.41 10.77 2.34
C GLN A 110 -7.24 11.74 3.53
N ALA A 111 -7.69 13.00 3.43
CA ALA A 111 -7.37 14.03 4.43
C ALA A 111 -7.65 13.61 5.89
N PRO A 112 -8.78 12.94 6.24
CA PRO A 112 -9.03 12.50 7.60
C PRO A 112 -8.12 11.37 8.08
N TYR A 113 -7.41 10.70 7.16
CA TYR A 113 -6.64 9.47 7.42
C TYR A 113 -5.13 9.67 7.33
N VAL A 114 -4.65 10.88 7.00
CA VAL A 114 -3.22 11.16 6.80
C VAL A 114 -2.38 10.73 8.00
N ALA A 115 -2.78 11.08 9.21
CA ALA A 115 -2.03 10.72 10.42
C ALA A 115 -1.94 9.19 10.62
N GLN A 116 -3.05 8.47 10.36
CA GLN A 116 -3.06 7.01 10.44
C GLN A 116 -2.22 6.38 9.33
N SER A 117 -2.25 6.95 8.12
CA SER A 117 -1.44 6.50 6.99
C SER A 117 0.05 6.64 7.26
N HIS A 118 0.47 7.77 7.85
CA HIS A 118 1.86 7.98 8.27
C HIS A 118 2.28 6.93 9.32
N ARG A 119 1.44 6.72 10.35
CA ARG A 119 1.72 5.71 11.37
C ARG A 119 1.82 4.31 10.78
N LEU A 120 0.89 3.90 9.91
CA LEU A 120 0.94 2.61 9.22
C LEU A 120 2.19 2.50 8.36
N GLY A 121 2.50 3.56 7.61
CA GLY A 121 3.66 3.64 6.74
C GLY A 121 4.97 3.46 7.49
N ASP A 122 5.14 4.15 8.62
CA ASP A 122 6.35 4.05 9.44
C ASP A 122 6.52 2.65 10.05
N LEU A 123 5.44 2.04 10.55
CA LEU A 123 5.47 0.68 11.08
C LEU A 123 5.90 -0.35 10.02
N VAL A 124 5.32 -0.28 8.82
CA VAL A 124 5.72 -1.15 7.71
C VAL A 124 7.14 -0.85 7.25
N GLN A 125 7.53 0.43 7.15
CA GLN A 125 8.87 0.82 6.70
C GLN A 125 9.97 0.36 7.64
N VAL A 126 9.77 0.45 8.95
CA VAL A 126 10.73 -0.07 9.95
C VAL A 126 10.94 -1.57 9.77
N GLU A 127 9.88 -2.33 9.54
CA GLU A 127 9.98 -3.77 9.29
C GLU A 127 10.70 -4.10 7.97
N LEU A 128 10.48 -3.31 6.92
CA LEU A 128 11.21 -3.42 5.65
C LEU A 128 12.70 -3.09 5.82
N ALA A 129 13.03 -2.01 6.55
CA ALA A 129 14.42 -1.61 6.78
C ALA A 129 15.22 -2.65 7.58
N ARG A 130 14.57 -3.36 8.50
CA ARG A 130 15.19 -4.47 9.25
C ARG A 130 15.62 -5.63 8.35
N ARG A 131 14.89 -5.87 7.27
CA ARG A 131 15.12 -7.02 6.35
C ARG A 131 15.96 -6.67 5.14
N PHE A 132 15.80 -5.46 4.63
CA PHE A 132 16.39 -5.03 3.37
C PHE A 132 17.34 -3.85 3.61
N LYS A 133 18.63 -4.18 3.76
CA LYS A 133 19.70 -3.22 3.98
C LYS A 133 19.74 -2.16 2.86
N GLY A 134 19.76 -0.89 3.25
CA GLY A 134 19.73 0.23 2.31
C GLY A 134 18.31 0.78 2.05
N SER A 135 17.27 0.13 2.57
CA SER A 135 15.93 0.70 2.61
C SER A 135 15.87 1.90 3.59
N PRO A 136 15.02 2.89 3.34
CA PRO A 136 14.78 4.00 4.29
C PRO A 136 14.32 3.48 5.66
N THR A 137 14.57 4.26 6.72
CA THR A 137 14.17 3.90 8.09
C THR A 137 12.80 4.46 8.49
N ALA A 138 12.22 5.34 7.66
CA ALA A 138 10.88 5.92 7.83
C ALA A 138 10.18 5.97 6.47
N ALA A 139 8.85 6.04 6.48
CA ALA A 139 8.06 6.23 5.28
C ALA A 139 8.39 7.57 4.59
N ILE A 140 8.28 7.59 3.27
CA ILE A 140 8.56 8.75 2.43
C ILE A 140 7.25 9.47 2.15
N VAL A 141 7.23 10.77 2.43
CA VAL A 141 6.09 11.62 2.08
C VAL A 141 6.16 12.00 0.61
N ALA A 142 5.16 11.58 -0.18
CA ALA A 142 5.09 11.88 -1.61
C ALA A 142 3.63 11.96 -2.12
N PRO A 143 3.35 12.77 -3.14
CA PRO A 143 2.00 12.95 -3.68
C PRO A 143 1.59 11.77 -4.59
N VAL A 144 1.39 10.60 -4.01
CA VAL A 144 0.91 9.40 -4.73
C VAL A 144 -0.57 9.56 -5.04
N ARG A 145 -0.93 9.59 -6.33
CA ARG A 145 -2.30 9.87 -6.80
C ARG A 145 -3.33 8.95 -6.15
N GLN A 146 -3.07 7.66 -6.15
CA GLN A 146 -4.03 6.66 -5.68
C GLN A 146 -4.33 6.77 -4.18
N LEU A 147 -3.35 7.19 -3.37
CA LEU A 147 -3.58 7.37 -1.93
C LEU A 147 -4.53 8.54 -1.65
N ARG A 148 -4.51 9.60 -2.47
CA ARG A 148 -5.32 10.81 -2.26
C ARG A 148 -6.83 10.54 -2.29
N THR A 149 -7.27 9.61 -3.11
CA THR A 149 -8.68 9.27 -3.35
C THR A 149 -9.18 8.14 -2.46
N THR A 150 -8.34 7.65 -1.53
CA THR A 150 -8.67 6.53 -0.64
C THR A 150 -9.10 7.02 0.74
N ALA A 151 -10.36 6.75 1.11
CA ALA A 151 -10.94 7.12 2.41
C ALA A 151 -10.66 6.05 3.50
N ALA A 152 -9.39 5.72 3.69
CA ALA A 152 -8.90 4.76 4.68
C ALA A 152 -7.42 5.04 4.98
N PRO A 153 -6.82 4.55 6.07
CA PRO A 153 -5.37 4.53 6.21
C PRO A 153 -4.74 3.82 5.01
N ALA A 154 -3.86 4.50 4.27
CA ALA A 154 -3.39 4.06 2.96
C ALA A 154 -1.88 4.28 2.79
N ILE A 155 -1.21 3.26 2.24
CA ILE A 155 0.22 3.29 1.92
C ILE A 155 0.49 2.72 0.54
N ALA A 156 1.57 3.19 -0.10
CA ALA A 156 2.12 2.55 -1.29
C ALA A 156 3.48 1.93 -0.95
N VAL A 157 3.63 0.65 -1.22
CA VAL A 157 4.89 -0.08 -1.05
C VAL A 157 5.54 -0.26 -2.41
N GLU A 158 6.71 0.30 -2.56
CA GLU A 158 7.51 0.21 -3.78
C GLU A 158 8.73 -0.67 -3.54
N ILE A 159 8.83 -1.74 -4.31
CA ILE A 159 9.91 -2.72 -4.23
C ILE A 159 10.90 -2.41 -5.35
N SER A 160 12.16 -2.33 -5.03
CA SER A 160 13.21 -1.93 -5.96
C SER A 160 14.03 -3.12 -6.46
N SER A 161 14.35 -3.24 -7.67
CA SER A 161 14.12 -2.46 -8.89
C SER A 161 13.91 -3.42 -10.05
N VAL A 162 12.98 -3.11 -10.99
CA VAL A 162 12.81 -3.93 -12.21
C VAL A 162 14.01 -3.84 -13.17
N SER A 163 14.88 -2.82 -13.03
CA SER A 163 16.06 -2.65 -13.89
C SER A 163 17.16 -3.68 -13.65
N VAL A 164 16.95 -4.56 -12.68
CA VAL A 164 17.90 -5.62 -12.33
C VAL A 164 17.80 -6.72 -13.37
N LYS A 165 18.92 -7.14 -13.93
CA LYS A 165 19.06 -8.41 -14.65
C LYS A 165 18.77 -9.62 -13.74
N GLU A 166 17.91 -9.44 -12.74
CA GLU A 166 17.95 -10.32 -11.59
C GLU A 166 16.55 -10.55 -11.02
N ARG A 167 15.69 -11.15 -11.84
CA ARG A 167 14.43 -11.70 -11.36
C ARG A 167 14.64 -12.48 -10.02
N PRO A 168 15.71 -13.29 -9.85
CA PRO A 168 15.96 -13.99 -8.58
C PRO A 168 16.14 -13.07 -7.36
N ILE A 169 16.54 -11.80 -7.51
CA ILE A 169 16.56 -10.87 -6.37
C ILE A 169 15.14 -10.57 -5.93
N LEU A 170 14.25 -10.24 -6.88
CA LEU A 170 12.85 -9.97 -6.58
C LEU A 170 12.18 -11.19 -5.92
N ASP A 171 12.41 -12.39 -6.47
CA ASP A 171 11.85 -13.64 -5.93
C ASP A 171 12.27 -13.86 -4.46
N ARG A 172 13.54 -13.60 -4.14
CA ARG A 172 14.03 -13.70 -2.75
C ARG A 172 13.44 -12.65 -1.82
N MET A 173 12.96 -11.51 -2.35
CA MET A 173 12.34 -10.46 -1.54
C MET A 173 10.89 -10.80 -1.14
N VAL A 174 10.19 -11.63 -1.93
CA VAL A 174 8.75 -11.90 -1.74
C VAL A 174 8.40 -12.26 -0.30
N PRO A 175 9.01 -13.27 0.35
CA PRO A 175 8.64 -13.64 1.73
C PRO A 175 8.92 -12.52 2.73
N GLY A 176 10.07 -11.86 2.59
CA GLY A 176 10.49 -10.80 3.52
C GLY A 176 9.62 -9.55 3.45
N VAL A 177 9.19 -9.15 2.24
CA VAL A 177 8.26 -8.03 2.04
C VAL A 177 6.89 -8.37 2.62
N ALA A 178 6.39 -9.57 2.35
CA ALA A 178 5.10 -10.00 2.86
C ALA A 178 5.07 -10.06 4.39
N GLU A 179 6.11 -10.61 5.00
CA GLU A 179 6.23 -10.65 6.47
C GLU A 179 6.34 -9.25 7.08
N ALA A 180 7.11 -8.35 6.46
CA ALA A 180 7.25 -6.96 6.93
C ALA A 180 5.91 -6.22 6.91
N ILE A 181 5.16 -6.32 5.81
CA ILE A 181 3.83 -5.72 5.69
C ILE A 181 2.88 -6.31 6.76
N ALA A 182 2.85 -7.62 6.88
CA ALA A 182 1.96 -8.29 7.83
C ALA A 182 2.25 -7.89 9.29
N ARG A 183 3.52 -7.78 9.68
CA ARG A 183 3.92 -7.31 11.03
C ARG A 183 3.55 -5.85 11.26
N GLY A 184 3.84 -4.96 10.32
CA GLY A 184 3.48 -3.54 10.43
C GLY A 184 1.98 -3.33 10.55
N VAL A 185 1.17 -4.07 9.80
CA VAL A 185 -0.29 -4.04 9.90
C VAL A 185 -0.78 -4.60 11.24
N ALA A 186 -0.19 -5.68 11.74
CA ALA A 186 -0.54 -6.24 13.05
C ALA A 186 -0.28 -5.26 14.19
N GLU A 187 0.84 -4.54 14.14
CA GLU A 187 1.20 -3.52 15.13
C GLU A 187 0.30 -2.28 15.03
N PHE A 188 -0.11 -1.91 13.83
CA PHE A 188 -1.02 -0.79 13.57
C PHE A 188 -2.45 -1.06 14.09
N ARG A 189 -2.95 -2.28 13.99
CA ARG A 189 -4.34 -2.70 14.24
C ARG A 189 -4.92 -2.24 15.57
N PRO A 190 -4.26 -2.40 16.75
CA PRO A 190 -4.84 -1.99 18.03
C PRO A 190 -5.16 -0.51 18.10
N SER A 191 -4.28 0.34 17.62
CA SER A 191 -4.46 1.80 17.65
C SER A 191 -5.59 2.26 16.72
N TYR A 192 -5.76 1.60 15.57
CA TYR A 192 -6.81 1.92 14.62
C TYR A 192 -8.20 1.53 15.17
N THR A 193 -8.31 0.36 15.79
CA THR A 193 -9.55 -0.10 16.42
C THR A 193 -10.00 0.84 17.56
N GLN A 194 -9.07 1.35 18.37
CA GLN A 194 -9.38 2.30 19.44
C GLN A 194 -9.97 3.62 18.91
N VAL A 195 -9.43 4.17 17.83
CA VAL A 195 -9.96 5.40 17.21
C VAL A 195 -11.37 5.20 16.66
N SER A 196 -11.65 4.08 16.04
CA SER A 196 -12.96 3.76 15.48
C SER A 196 -14.04 3.63 16.56
N LEU A 197 -13.69 3.13 17.74
CA LEU A 197 -14.62 2.98 18.88
C LEU A 197 -14.93 4.32 19.58
N THR A 198 -13.99 5.27 19.56
CA THR A 198 -14.19 6.57 20.18
C THR A 198 -14.89 7.60 19.27
N GLY A 199 -14.82 7.41 17.95
CA GLY A 199 -15.48 8.27 16.96
C GLY A 199 -16.96 8.01 16.74
N GLY A 200 -17.51 6.93 17.30
CA GLY A 200 -18.92 6.49 17.12
C GLY A 200 -19.94 7.03 18.14
N ALA A 201 -19.53 7.87 19.07
CA ALA A 201 -20.44 8.45 20.06
C ALA A 201 -20.74 9.92 19.74
N ARG A 202 -21.71 10.16 18.87
CA ARG A 202 -22.48 11.40 18.87
C ARG A 202 -23.97 11.06 18.76
N PRO A 203 -24.78 11.65 19.66
CA PRO A 203 -26.23 11.50 19.70
C PRO A 203 -26.88 12.13 18.47
#